data_c80f5f42fe40fa77226df2d8c6659f9d
#
_entry.id   c80f5f42fe40fa77226df2d8c6659f9d
#
_cell.length_a   1.000
_cell.length_b   1.000
_cell.length_c   1.000
_cell.angle_alpha   90.00
_cell.angle_beta   90.00
_cell.angle_gamma   90.00
#
_symmetry.space_group_name_H-M   'P 1'
#
loop_
_entity.id
_entity.type
_entity.pdbx_description
1 polymer ?
#
loop_
_entity_poly.entity_id
_entity_poly.type
_entity_poly.pdbx_seq_one_letter_code
_entity_poly.pdbx_strand_id
1 'polypeptide(L)'
;MRIIGLLKSLVILLAVSFFCTDSKAEANLWQMLDEGLYLGEFASTLKSRISNFPITILKINPKSYSFKLLCASEHDGNMRTAKQWCNEFGLLAAINASMYQDTDPLKSTGYMKNYNHINNPYINPAFGAFMAFNPIDSSLPEVQFVDRRLQKDWKAQIEKYHTVVQNYCMISKGERKGWPQQQKLYSTAAVGMDKTNNVLFIHSPSPYSTHDFINILLSLPIDIDSAMYLEGGPDATLYISPKDIQTKSEGRYGTLFGKNFGDLSTLTLPNVIGIVKRK
;
A
#
# COMPACT_ATOMS: atom_id res chain seq x y z
N MET A 1 67.22 1.99 -24.71
CA MET A 1 66.43 3.10 -25.29
C MET A 1 65.13 2.54 -25.86
N ARG A 2 63.96 2.98 -25.36
CA ARG A 2 62.59 2.75 -25.87
C ARG A 2 62.08 1.30 -25.86
N ILE A 3 61.39 0.87 -24.80
CA ILE A 3 60.14 0.12 -24.80
C ILE A 3 59.43 0.46 -23.47
N ILE A 4 58.73 1.56 -23.39
CA ILE A 4 57.74 1.85 -22.35
C ILE A 4 56.65 2.67 -23.08
N GLY A 5 55.58 2.05 -23.46
CA GLY A 5 54.49 2.80 -24.08
C GLY A 5 53.42 1.96 -24.74
N LEU A 6 52.91 0.88 -24.06
CA LEU A 6 51.72 0.15 -24.58
C LEU A 6 50.95 -0.61 -23.50
N LEU A 7 50.70 0.00 -22.34
CA LEU A 7 49.90 -0.64 -21.29
C LEU A 7 48.93 0.32 -20.55
N LYS A 8 48.45 1.35 -21.25
CA LYS A 8 47.49 2.30 -20.65
C LYS A 8 46.13 2.42 -21.35
N SER A 9 45.83 1.59 -22.33
CA SER A 9 44.58 1.71 -23.11
C SER A 9 43.62 0.53 -22.99
N LEU A 10 43.81 -0.41 -22.04
CA LEU A 10 42.97 -1.61 -21.94
C LEU A 10 42.16 -1.70 -20.64
N VAL A 11 42.11 -0.66 -19.79
CA VAL A 11 41.40 -0.71 -18.51
C VAL A 11 40.07 0.08 -18.52
N ILE A 12 39.76 0.85 -19.55
CA ILE A 12 38.57 1.72 -19.59
C ILE A 12 37.34 1.05 -20.25
N LEU A 13 37.45 -0.11 -20.86
CA LEU A 13 36.32 -0.74 -21.58
C LEU A 13 35.54 -1.80 -20.78
N LEU A 14 35.85 -2.06 -19.53
CA LEU A 14 35.19 -3.09 -18.71
C LEU A 14 34.23 -2.53 -17.63
N ALA A 15 34.10 -1.22 -17.53
CA ALA A 15 33.26 -0.59 -16.50
C ALA A 15 31.83 -0.19 -16.96
N VAL A 16 31.53 -0.34 -18.26
CA VAL A 16 30.21 0.14 -18.79
C VAL A 16 29.17 -0.97 -18.95
N SER A 17 29.53 -2.24 -18.77
CA SER A 17 28.59 -3.36 -19.01
C SER A 17 27.86 -3.86 -17.77
N PHE A 18 28.07 -3.28 -16.58
CA PHE A 18 27.43 -3.77 -15.33
C PHE A 18 26.19 -3.00 -14.87
N PHE A 19 25.85 -1.88 -15.52
CA PHE A 19 24.67 -1.07 -15.11
C PHE A 19 23.40 -1.31 -15.94
N CYS A 20 23.43 -2.20 -16.93
CA CYS A 20 22.27 -2.39 -17.83
C CYS A 20 21.47 -3.68 -17.59
N THR A 21 21.87 -4.53 -16.63
CA THR A 21 21.18 -5.80 -16.38
C THR A 21 20.09 -5.69 -15.33
N ASP A 22 20.18 -4.76 -14.36
CA ASP A 22 19.17 -4.64 -13.31
C ASP A 22 17.87 -4.00 -13.81
N SER A 23 17.93 -3.05 -14.74
CA SER A 23 16.73 -2.37 -15.24
C SER A 23 15.80 -3.26 -16.08
N LYS A 24 16.34 -4.30 -16.75
CA LYS A 24 15.52 -5.26 -17.51
C LYS A 24 14.87 -6.33 -16.65
N ALA A 25 15.49 -6.69 -15.53
CA ALA A 25 14.90 -7.63 -14.56
C ALA A 25 13.73 -6.99 -13.79
N GLU A 26 13.86 -5.71 -13.40
CA GLU A 26 12.77 -4.96 -12.76
C GLU A 26 11.58 -4.73 -13.70
N ALA A 27 11.80 -4.49 -14.99
CA ALA A 27 10.73 -4.26 -15.97
C ALA A 27 9.79 -5.47 -16.12
N ASN A 28 10.24 -6.70 -15.77
CA ASN A 28 9.42 -7.91 -15.83
C ASN A 28 8.58 -8.16 -14.57
N LEU A 29 8.84 -7.44 -13.46
CA LEU A 29 8.10 -7.62 -12.19
C LEU A 29 6.83 -6.76 -12.11
N TRP A 30 6.77 -5.69 -12.90
CA TRP A 30 5.71 -4.72 -12.88
C TRP A 30 5.00 -4.63 -14.23
N GLN A 31 3.70 -4.91 -14.24
CA GLN A 31 2.82 -4.64 -15.37
C GLN A 31 2.37 -3.18 -15.30
N MET A 32 2.73 -2.37 -16.29
CA MET A 32 2.18 -1.02 -16.41
C MET A 32 0.70 -1.10 -16.79
N LEU A 33 -0.17 -0.55 -15.97
CA LEU A 33 -1.60 -0.45 -16.21
C LEU A 33 -1.95 0.87 -16.90
N ASP A 34 -1.29 1.95 -16.47
CA ASP A 34 -1.36 3.30 -17.03
C ASP A 34 -0.08 4.05 -16.61
N GLU A 35 0.17 5.23 -17.16
CA GLU A 35 1.31 6.05 -16.78
C GLU A 35 1.29 6.38 -15.28
N GLY A 36 2.34 5.94 -14.58
CA GLY A 36 2.45 6.09 -13.13
C GLY A 36 1.61 5.11 -12.32
N LEU A 37 1.03 4.07 -12.94
CA LEU A 37 0.27 3.02 -12.27
C LEU A 37 0.75 1.64 -12.71
N TYR A 38 1.26 0.84 -11.76
CA TYR A 38 1.85 -0.46 -12.05
C TYR A 38 1.30 -1.53 -11.12
N LEU A 39 1.06 -2.71 -11.66
CA LEU A 39 0.63 -3.90 -10.92
C LEU A 39 1.78 -4.91 -10.84
N GLY A 40 2.08 -5.38 -9.63
CA GLY A 40 3.03 -6.46 -9.38
C GLY A 40 2.37 -7.62 -8.65
N GLU A 41 2.72 -8.85 -9.02
CA GLU A 41 2.34 -10.08 -8.31
C GLU A 41 3.62 -10.80 -7.89
N PHE A 42 3.83 -10.91 -6.57
CA PHE A 42 5.06 -11.43 -5.99
C PHE A 42 4.82 -12.74 -5.27
N ALA A 43 5.61 -13.75 -5.61
CA ALA A 43 5.64 -14.97 -4.82
C ALA A 43 6.24 -14.67 -3.43
N SER A 44 5.61 -15.20 -2.38
CA SER A 44 6.16 -15.09 -1.03
C SER A 44 7.44 -15.94 -0.89
N THR A 45 8.44 -15.39 -0.21
CA THR A 45 9.67 -16.12 0.17
C THR A 45 9.41 -17.15 1.27
N LEU A 46 8.29 -17.01 2.01
CA LEU A 46 7.84 -17.97 3.01
C LEU A 46 6.58 -18.69 2.50
N LYS A 47 6.53 -20.01 2.67
CA LYS A 47 5.30 -20.77 2.37
C LYS A 47 4.29 -20.56 3.48
N SER A 48 3.08 -20.11 3.11
CA SER A 48 1.95 -20.13 4.02
C SER A 48 1.49 -21.58 4.27
N ARG A 49 1.01 -21.84 5.48
CA ARG A 49 0.48 -23.18 5.84
C ARG A 49 -0.87 -23.49 5.22
N ILE A 50 -1.57 -22.48 4.72
CA ILE A 50 -2.97 -22.60 4.25
C ILE A 50 -3.06 -22.45 2.73
N SER A 51 -2.37 -21.45 2.16
CA SER A 51 -2.41 -21.13 0.73
C SER A 51 -1.16 -20.37 0.31
N ASN A 52 -0.77 -20.47 -0.96
CA ASN A 52 0.42 -19.81 -1.50
C ASN A 52 0.04 -18.95 -2.73
N PHE A 53 -0.89 -18.03 -2.53
CA PHE A 53 -1.23 -17.05 -3.56
C PHE A 53 -0.23 -15.89 -3.56
N PRO A 54 0.02 -15.27 -4.71
CA PRO A 54 0.94 -14.15 -4.78
C PRO A 54 0.44 -12.95 -3.97
N ILE A 55 1.39 -12.14 -3.50
CA ILE A 55 1.11 -10.84 -2.93
C ILE A 55 0.89 -9.88 -4.08
N THR A 56 -0.27 -9.25 -4.11
CA THR A 56 -0.63 -8.24 -5.11
C THR A 56 -0.25 -6.86 -4.60
N ILE A 57 0.49 -6.11 -5.42
CA ILE A 57 0.90 -4.74 -5.09
C ILE A 57 0.55 -3.83 -6.26
N LEU A 58 -0.23 -2.79 -5.98
CA LEU A 58 -0.47 -1.69 -6.90
C LEU A 58 0.48 -0.54 -6.53
N LYS A 59 1.43 -0.22 -7.41
CA LYS A 59 2.37 0.89 -7.26
C LYS A 59 1.81 2.12 -7.98
N ILE A 60 1.71 3.23 -7.24
CA ILE A 60 0.96 4.40 -7.61
C ILE A 60 1.85 5.64 -7.48
N ASN A 61 2.07 6.35 -8.59
CA ASN A 61 2.77 7.62 -8.55
C ASN A 61 1.81 8.73 -8.06
N PRO A 62 2.06 9.36 -6.89
CA PRO A 62 1.17 10.38 -6.34
C PRO A 62 1.15 11.68 -7.13
N LYS A 63 2.08 11.87 -8.08
CA LYS A 63 2.04 13.00 -9.01
C LYS A 63 1.03 12.80 -10.14
N SER A 64 0.73 11.54 -10.51
CA SER A 64 -0.22 11.17 -11.55
C SER A 64 -1.61 10.83 -11.02
N TYR A 65 -1.70 10.45 -9.74
CA TYR A 65 -2.95 10.02 -9.10
C TYR A 65 -3.22 10.76 -7.81
N SER A 66 -4.49 11.11 -7.59
CA SER A 66 -4.98 11.68 -6.32
C SER A 66 -5.59 10.59 -5.47
N PHE A 67 -5.41 10.71 -4.17
CA PHE A 67 -5.96 9.79 -3.17
C PHE A 67 -7.23 10.35 -2.57
N LYS A 68 -8.23 9.48 -2.36
CA LYS A 68 -9.50 9.80 -1.70
C LYS A 68 -9.71 8.88 -0.51
N LEU A 69 -10.00 9.44 0.64
CA LEU A 69 -10.61 8.72 1.75
C LEU A 69 -12.13 8.82 1.61
N LEU A 70 -12.81 7.69 1.57
CA LEU A 70 -14.26 7.63 1.56
C LEU A 70 -14.73 6.89 2.80
N CYS A 71 -15.58 7.53 3.59
CA CYS A 71 -16.15 6.99 4.81
C CYS A 71 -17.66 6.89 4.66
N ALA A 72 -18.27 5.76 4.98
CA ALA A 72 -19.73 5.61 4.98
C ALA A 72 -20.39 6.65 5.88
N SER A 73 -19.76 6.96 7.02
CA SER A 73 -20.24 8.00 7.98
C SER A 73 -20.20 9.43 7.43
N GLU A 74 -19.44 9.70 6.37
CA GLU A 74 -19.37 11.00 5.68
C GLU A 74 -20.46 11.15 4.61
N HIS A 75 -21.05 10.04 4.18
CA HIS A 75 -22.07 9.99 3.13
C HIS A 75 -23.44 9.63 3.71
N ASP A 76 -23.93 8.45 3.40
CA ASP A 76 -25.29 8.00 3.71
C ASP A 76 -25.36 6.95 4.84
N GLY A 77 -24.24 6.65 5.49
CA GLY A 77 -24.11 5.62 6.53
C GLY A 77 -24.07 4.18 5.99
N ASN A 78 -24.15 3.98 4.68
CA ASN A 78 -24.19 2.64 4.08
C ASN A 78 -22.76 2.15 3.78
N MET A 79 -22.41 1.00 4.36
CA MET A 79 -21.20 0.27 4.00
C MET A 79 -21.34 -0.28 2.57
N ARG A 80 -20.23 -0.33 1.82
CA ARG A 80 -20.20 -0.76 0.43
C ARG A 80 -19.11 -1.79 0.20
N THR A 81 -19.30 -2.69 -0.74
CA THR A 81 -18.18 -3.49 -1.26
C THR A 81 -17.14 -2.57 -1.91
N ALA A 82 -15.89 -3.01 -1.99
CA ALA A 82 -14.84 -2.22 -2.65
C ALA A 82 -15.19 -1.89 -4.11
N LYS A 83 -15.88 -2.81 -4.80
CA LYS A 83 -16.41 -2.58 -6.17
C LYS A 83 -17.48 -1.48 -6.20
N GLN A 84 -18.41 -1.46 -5.24
CA GLN A 84 -19.43 -0.39 -5.15
C GLN A 84 -18.78 0.96 -4.88
N TRP A 85 -17.81 1.02 -3.94
CA TRP A 85 -17.02 2.23 -3.72
C TRP A 85 -16.36 2.74 -5.00
N CYS A 86 -15.73 1.85 -5.77
CA CYS A 86 -15.10 2.24 -7.04
C CYS A 86 -16.12 2.74 -8.06
N ASN A 87 -17.24 2.02 -8.24
CA ASN A 87 -18.24 2.38 -9.25
C ASN A 87 -18.96 3.69 -8.93
N GLU A 88 -19.36 3.91 -7.67
CA GLU A 88 -20.13 5.08 -7.27
C GLU A 88 -19.29 6.34 -7.20
N PHE A 89 -18.01 6.22 -6.81
CA PHE A 89 -17.12 7.39 -6.62
C PHE A 89 -16.05 7.54 -7.70
N GLY A 90 -16.13 6.73 -8.78
CA GLY A 90 -15.21 6.82 -9.92
C GLY A 90 -13.77 6.50 -9.57
N LEU A 91 -13.54 5.53 -8.66
CA LEU A 91 -12.19 5.12 -8.30
C LEU A 91 -11.63 4.08 -9.26
N LEU A 92 -10.34 4.15 -9.55
CA LEU A 92 -9.60 3.15 -10.32
C LEU A 92 -9.18 1.95 -9.46
N ALA A 93 -8.97 2.18 -8.18
CA ALA A 93 -8.71 1.13 -7.19
C ALA A 93 -9.14 1.59 -5.81
N ALA A 94 -9.45 0.63 -4.93
CA ALA A 94 -9.77 0.87 -3.52
C ALA A 94 -9.15 -0.22 -2.64
N ILE A 95 -8.64 0.19 -1.49
CA ILE A 95 -8.12 -0.66 -0.41
C ILE A 95 -8.78 -0.25 0.90
N ASN A 96 -8.83 -1.14 1.91
CA ASN A 96 -9.28 -0.76 3.25
C ASN A 96 -8.60 0.54 3.71
N ALA A 97 -9.30 1.41 4.41
CA ALA A 97 -8.66 2.58 5.00
C ALA A 97 -8.04 2.27 6.38
N SER A 98 -8.73 1.48 7.20
CA SER A 98 -8.30 1.07 8.55
C SER A 98 -9.22 -0.01 9.09
N MET A 99 -8.82 -0.67 10.17
CA MET A 99 -9.72 -1.47 11.00
C MET A 99 -10.86 -0.60 11.55
N TYR A 100 -12.00 -1.20 11.79
CA TYR A 100 -13.19 -0.55 12.35
C TYR A 100 -13.55 -1.13 13.73
N GLN A 101 -14.40 -0.41 14.45
CA GLN A 101 -14.79 -0.80 15.82
C GLN A 101 -15.91 -1.82 15.78
N ASP A 102 -15.86 -2.82 16.66
CA ASP A 102 -16.93 -3.83 16.79
C ASP A 102 -18.26 -3.21 17.22
N THR A 103 -18.22 -2.16 18.05
CA THR A 103 -19.40 -1.48 18.59
C THR A 103 -19.99 -0.41 17.67
N ASP A 104 -19.20 0.12 16.75
CA ASP A 104 -19.60 1.09 15.74
C ASP A 104 -18.78 0.85 14.46
N PRO A 105 -19.23 -0.04 13.58
CA PRO A 105 -18.47 -0.43 12.41
C PRO A 105 -18.22 0.70 11.40
N LEU A 106 -18.91 1.85 11.52
CA LEU A 106 -18.63 3.02 10.68
C LEU A 106 -17.40 3.79 11.14
N LYS A 107 -16.92 3.57 12.37
CA LYS A 107 -15.76 4.24 12.95
C LYS A 107 -14.50 3.40 12.86
N SER A 108 -13.40 4.03 12.46
CA SER A 108 -12.08 3.43 12.53
C SER A 108 -11.63 3.20 13.98
N THR A 109 -10.67 2.30 14.21
CA THR A 109 -10.08 2.05 15.52
C THR A 109 -9.00 3.06 15.92
N GLY A 110 -8.50 3.86 14.97
CA GLY A 110 -7.53 4.92 15.15
C GLY A 110 -8.02 6.26 14.60
N TYR A 111 -7.20 7.29 14.75
CA TYR A 111 -7.51 8.62 14.22
C TYR A 111 -7.78 8.56 12.71
N MET A 112 -8.92 9.13 12.30
CA MET A 112 -9.28 9.22 10.89
C MET A 112 -10.02 10.52 10.63
N LYS A 113 -9.48 11.32 9.69
CA LYS A 113 -10.01 12.63 9.29
C LYS A 113 -10.00 12.72 7.78
N ASN A 114 -11.05 13.28 7.18
CA ASN A 114 -11.14 13.64 5.78
C ASN A 114 -11.71 15.05 5.65
N TYR A 115 -10.88 16.03 5.32
CA TYR A 115 -11.24 17.46 5.31
C TYR A 115 -11.95 17.89 6.62
N ASN A 116 -13.23 18.25 6.54
CA ASN A 116 -14.04 18.67 7.69
C ASN A 116 -14.71 17.49 8.42
N HIS A 117 -14.68 16.28 7.82
CA HIS A 117 -15.25 15.10 8.44
C HIS A 117 -14.22 14.40 9.34
N ILE A 118 -14.58 14.20 10.60
CA ILE A 118 -13.77 13.43 11.55
C ILE A 118 -14.52 12.13 11.83
N ASN A 119 -14.06 11.04 11.19
CA ASN A 119 -14.62 9.71 11.40
C ASN A 119 -14.31 9.22 12.81
N ASN A 120 -13.06 9.35 13.27
CA ASN A 120 -12.67 9.06 14.65
C ASN A 120 -11.61 10.07 15.15
N PRO A 121 -11.90 10.88 16.19
CA PRO A 121 -10.94 11.82 16.76
C PRO A 121 -9.87 11.17 17.65
N TYR A 122 -10.03 9.88 18.00
CA TYR A 122 -9.16 9.19 18.94
C TYR A 122 -7.82 8.84 18.32
N ILE A 123 -6.75 9.43 18.86
CA ILE A 123 -5.38 9.06 18.52
C ILE A 123 -5.00 7.83 19.35
N ASN A 124 -5.04 6.66 18.70
CA ASN A 124 -4.75 5.40 19.36
C ASN A 124 -3.26 5.30 19.73
N PRO A 125 -2.91 5.14 21.03
CA PRO A 125 -1.51 5.11 21.47
C PRO A 125 -0.75 3.89 20.97
N ALA A 126 -1.43 2.78 20.64
CA ALA A 126 -0.81 1.59 20.08
C ALA A 126 -0.40 1.77 18.61
N PHE A 127 -1.04 2.70 17.88
CA PHE A 127 -0.82 2.89 16.45
C PHE A 127 0.34 3.87 16.21
N GLY A 128 1.39 3.36 15.56
CA GLY A 128 2.63 4.10 15.37
C GLY A 128 2.71 4.91 14.09
N ALA A 129 1.85 4.66 13.10
CA ALA A 129 1.94 5.28 11.79
C ALA A 129 0.69 6.12 11.46
N PHE A 130 0.93 7.17 10.68
CA PHE A 130 -0.10 7.92 9.97
C PHE A 130 0.23 7.94 8.48
N MET A 131 -0.78 7.73 7.64
CA MET A 131 -0.76 8.12 6.23
C MET A 131 -1.51 9.45 6.13
N ALA A 132 -0.83 10.49 5.66
CA ALA A 132 -1.38 11.83 5.47
C ALA A 132 -1.34 12.18 3.97
N PHE A 133 -2.41 12.71 3.42
CA PHE A 133 -2.52 13.08 2.02
C PHE A 133 -3.50 14.24 1.81
N ASN A 134 -3.62 14.75 0.59
CA ASN A 134 -4.32 15.99 0.30
C ASN A 134 -3.69 17.16 1.09
N PRO A 135 -2.47 17.59 0.73
CA PRO A 135 -1.76 18.63 1.45
C PRO A 135 -2.50 19.97 1.41
N ILE A 136 -2.39 20.75 2.50
CA ILE A 136 -2.97 22.10 2.57
C ILE A 136 -2.20 23.07 1.68
N ASP A 137 -0.90 22.82 1.50
CA ASP A 137 0.00 23.63 0.68
C ASP A 137 0.63 22.75 -0.40
N SER A 138 0.62 23.21 -1.65
CA SER A 138 1.17 22.50 -2.82
C SER A 138 2.67 22.29 -2.80
N SER A 139 3.41 22.96 -1.91
CA SER A 139 4.85 22.70 -1.69
C SER A 139 5.13 21.42 -0.89
N LEU A 140 4.10 20.86 -0.24
CA LEU A 140 4.21 19.63 0.54
C LEU A 140 4.09 18.39 -0.37
N PRO A 141 4.65 17.23 0.06
CA PRO A 141 4.42 15.98 -0.62
C PRO A 141 2.92 15.63 -0.71
N GLU A 142 2.49 15.07 -1.83
CA GLU A 142 1.09 14.65 -2.04
C GLU A 142 0.60 13.60 -1.04
N VAL A 143 1.53 12.74 -0.62
CA VAL A 143 1.33 11.71 0.40
C VAL A 143 2.56 11.66 1.29
N GLN A 144 2.34 11.55 2.60
CA GLN A 144 3.40 11.39 3.59
C GLN A 144 3.06 10.28 4.58
N PHE A 145 4.06 9.44 4.89
CA PHE A 145 4.00 8.54 6.03
C PHE A 145 4.70 9.17 7.21
N VAL A 146 4.03 9.20 8.36
CA VAL A 146 4.53 9.79 9.60
C VAL A 146 4.63 8.71 10.66
N ASP A 147 5.87 8.35 11.06
CA ASP A 147 6.13 7.47 12.20
C ASP A 147 6.23 8.31 13.47
N ARG A 148 5.17 8.27 14.30
CA ARG A 148 5.12 9.06 15.56
C ARG A 148 6.20 8.71 16.58
N ARG A 149 6.86 7.57 16.45
CA ARG A 149 7.95 7.15 17.34
C ARG A 149 9.28 7.79 16.96
N LEU A 150 9.46 8.11 15.67
CA LEU A 150 10.66 8.71 15.13
C LEU A 150 10.56 10.22 14.99
N GLN A 151 9.37 10.73 14.66
CA GLN A 151 9.12 12.15 14.40
C GLN A 151 8.49 12.81 15.63
N LYS A 152 9.25 13.57 16.38
CA LYS A 152 8.75 14.25 17.59
C LYS A 152 7.66 15.28 17.30
N ASP A 153 7.70 15.88 16.13
CA ASP A 153 6.75 16.88 15.61
C ASP A 153 5.60 16.27 14.79
N TRP A 154 5.35 14.96 14.95
CA TRP A 154 4.36 14.22 14.16
C TRP A 154 2.97 14.88 14.13
N LYS A 155 2.54 15.54 15.21
CA LYS A 155 1.25 16.27 15.25
C LYS A 155 1.24 17.41 14.25
N ALA A 156 2.27 18.28 14.28
CA ALA A 156 2.41 19.36 13.32
C ALA A 156 2.55 18.84 11.87
N GLN A 157 3.13 17.64 11.68
CA GLN A 157 3.23 17.06 10.34
C GLN A 157 1.86 16.62 9.80
N ILE A 158 1.06 15.92 10.58
CA ILE A 158 -0.27 15.46 10.10
C ILE A 158 -1.27 16.62 9.94
N GLU A 159 -1.12 17.71 10.71
CA GLU A 159 -1.95 18.92 10.59
C GLU A 159 -1.78 19.66 9.27
N LYS A 160 -0.70 19.41 8.54
CA LYS A 160 -0.46 19.96 7.19
C LYS A 160 -1.29 19.32 6.10
N TYR A 161 -2.12 18.33 6.44
CA TYR A 161 -2.92 17.56 5.49
C TYR A 161 -4.40 17.58 5.84
N HIS A 162 -5.23 17.63 4.80
CA HIS A 162 -6.68 17.55 4.96
C HIS A 162 -7.14 16.14 5.34
N THR A 163 -6.41 15.12 4.92
CA THR A 163 -6.80 13.73 5.10
C THR A 163 -5.70 12.97 5.84
N VAL A 164 -6.08 12.27 6.90
CA VAL A 164 -5.17 11.52 7.76
C VAL A 164 -5.82 10.21 8.21
N VAL A 165 -5.07 9.13 8.11
CA VAL A 165 -5.45 7.80 8.61
C VAL A 165 -4.36 7.26 9.51
N GLN A 166 -4.71 6.80 10.71
CA GLN A 166 -3.78 6.21 11.68
C GLN A 166 -3.96 4.69 11.77
N ASN A 167 -2.84 3.96 11.81
CA ASN A 167 -2.83 2.54 12.13
C ASN A 167 -1.45 2.08 12.62
N TYR A 168 -1.27 0.76 12.78
CA TYR A 168 0.00 0.18 13.19
C TYR A 168 1.10 0.42 12.16
N CYS A 169 2.27 0.83 12.64
CA CYS A 169 3.48 0.90 11.83
C CYS A 169 4.08 -0.50 11.64
N MET A 170 4.25 -0.93 10.40
CA MET A 170 4.89 -2.19 10.03
C MET A 170 6.36 -1.99 9.68
N ILE A 171 6.62 -1.03 8.79
CA ILE A 171 7.95 -0.70 8.28
C ILE A 171 8.13 0.81 8.35
N SER A 172 9.31 1.27 8.73
CA SER A 172 9.69 2.68 8.70
C SER A 172 11.17 2.80 8.42
N LYS A 173 11.55 3.61 7.42
CA LYS A 173 12.91 3.76 6.90
C LYS A 173 13.55 2.43 6.46
N GLY A 174 12.76 1.58 5.81
CA GLY A 174 13.21 0.27 5.36
C GLY A 174 13.45 -0.75 6.46
N GLU A 175 13.05 -0.45 7.70
CA GLU A 175 13.24 -1.32 8.85
C GLU A 175 11.92 -1.79 9.46
N ARG A 176 11.87 -3.01 9.94
CA ARG A 176 10.73 -3.57 10.67
C ARG A 176 10.49 -2.80 11.97
N LYS A 177 9.23 -2.50 12.27
CA LYS A 177 8.81 -1.84 13.51
C LYS A 177 7.83 -2.71 14.29
N GLY A 178 8.16 -2.98 15.55
CA GLY A 178 7.32 -3.77 16.45
C GLY A 178 7.01 -5.19 15.95
N TRP A 179 5.83 -5.72 16.29
CA TRP A 179 5.26 -7.01 15.86
C TRP A 179 6.14 -8.22 16.21
N PRO A 180 6.06 -8.69 17.45
CA PRO A 180 6.65 -9.96 17.85
C PRO A 180 6.02 -11.10 17.05
N GLN A 181 6.71 -12.23 16.93
CA GLN A 181 6.18 -13.42 16.27
C GLN A 181 4.84 -13.84 16.90
N GLN A 182 3.87 -14.19 16.07
CA GLN A 182 2.51 -14.55 16.46
C GLN A 182 2.12 -15.90 15.86
N GLN A 183 1.24 -16.62 16.57
CA GLN A 183 0.66 -17.87 16.04
C GLN A 183 -0.52 -17.62 15.12
N LYS A 184 -1.23 -16.50 15.30
CA LYS A 184 -2.38 -16.12 14.47
C LYS A 184 -1.92 -15.70 13.08
N LEU A 185 -2.59 -16.22 12.07
CA LEU A 185 -2.31 -15.98 10.65
C LEU A 185 -3.50 -15.27 10.03
N TYR A 186 -3.23 -14.24 9.22
CA TYR A 186 -4.26 -13.44 8.57
C TYR A 186 -3.88 -13.14 7.12
N SER A 187 -4.86 -13.09 6.22
CA SER A 187 -4.78 -12.27 5.01
C SER A 187 -4.54 -10.82 5.44
N THR A 188 -3.82 -10.03 4.68
CA THR A 188 -3.47 -8.67 5.12
C THR A 188 -3.60 -7.67 3.99
N ALA A 189 -4.27 -6.56 4.27
CA ALA A 189 -4.21 -5.33 3.48
C ALA A 189 -3.29 -4.33 4.20
N ALA A 190 -2.38 -3.72 3.45
CA ALA A 190 -1.45 -2.71 3.95
C ALA A 190 -1.25 -1.61 2.91
N VAL A 191 -0.84 -0.44 3.37
CA VAL A 191 -0.38 0.64 2.50
C VAL A 191 1.06 0.97 2.83
N GLY A 192 1.86 1.22 1.80
CA GLY A 192 3.27 1.56 1.95
C GLY A 192 3.73 2.66 1.02
N MET A 193 5.01 2.97 1.11
CA MET A 193 5.72 3.87 0.20
C MET A 193 7.06 3.25 -0.13
N ASP A 194 7.46 3.30 -1.41
CA ASP A 194 8.80 2.93 -1.84
C ASP A 194 9.79 4.09 -1.67
N LYS A 195 11.09 3.82 -1.82
CA LYS A 195 12.17 4.81 -1.71
C LYS A 195 12.09 5.93 -2.76
N THR A 196 11.28 5.76 -3.80
CA THR A 196 11.05 6.77 -4.85
C THR A 196 9.75 7.54 -4.66
N ASN A 197 9.11 7.37 -3.49
CA ASN A 197 7.85 8.00 -3.06
C ASN A 197 6.61 7.57 -3.85
N ASN A 198 6.63 6.41 -4.51
CA ASN A 198 5.38 5.82 -4.97
C ASN A 198 4.63 5.20 -3.79
N VAL A 199 3.31 5.34 -3.80
CA VAL A 199 2.45 4.68 -2.82
C VAL A 199 2.18 3.24 -3.27
N LEU A 200 2.20 2.32 -2.33
CA LEU A 200 1.97 0.90 -2.56
C LEU A 200 0.67 0.47 -1.86
N PHE A 201 -0.35 0.06 -2.62
CA PHE A 201 -1.47 -0.69 -2.07
C PHE A 201 -1.11 -2.17 -2.11
N ILE A 202 -1.04 -2.80 -0.96
CA ILE A 202 -0.47 -4.14 -0.76
C ILE A 202 -1.56 -5.06 -0.23
N HIS A 203 -1.76 -6.21 -0.88
CA HIS A 203 -2.69 -7.22 -0.41
C HIS A 203 -2.05 -8.61 -0.46
N SER A 204 -2.05 -9.30 0.68
CA SER A 204 -1.70 -10.70 0.79
C SER A 204 -2.95 -11.52 1.07
N PRO A 205 -3.42 -12.28 0.11
CA PRO A 205 -4.53 -13.20 0.32
C PRO A 205 -4.13 -14.42 1.13
N SER A 206 -2.87 -14.87 0.99
CA SER A 206 -2.32 -15.95 1.81
C SER A 206 -2.11 -15.49 3.24
N PRO A 207 -2.57 -16.24 4.24
CA PRO A 207 -2.45 -15.85 5.63
C PRO A 207 -1.04 -16.07 6.16
N TYR A 208 -0.48 -15.02 6.75
CA TYR A 208 0.78 -15.01 7.48
C TYR A 208 0.58 -14.38 8.86
N SER A 209 1.52 -14.62 9.79
CA SER A 209 1.64 -13.72 10.94
C SER A 209 2.06 -12.34 10.43
N THR A 210 1.64 -11.27 11.09
CA THR A 210 2.06 -9.93 10.68
C THR A 210 3.58 -9.76 10.74
N HIS A 211 4.23 -10.44 11.70
CA HIS A 211 5.69 -10.52 11.78
C HIS A 211 6.31 -11.08 10.49
N ASP A 212 5.83 -12.25 10.05
CA ASP A 212 6.33 -12.91 8.84
C ASP A 212 6.01 -12.10 7.59
N PHE A 213 4.81 -11.50 7.52
CA PHE A 213 4.41 -10.67 6.40
C PHE A 213 5.32 -9.44 6.24
N ILE A 214 5.71 -8.80 7.35
CA ILE A 214 6.68 -7.70 7.33
C ILE A 214 8.03 -8.18 6.78
N ASN A 215 8.53 -9.35 7.22
CA ASN A 215 9.79 -9.91 6.73
C ASN A 215 9.70 -10.24 5.23
N ILE A 216 8.56 -10.77 4.77
CA ILE A 216 8.31 -11.01 3.35
C ILE A 216 8.40 -9.70 2.58
N LEU A 217 7.68 -8.64 2.98
CA LEU A 217 7.71 -7.34 2.30
C LEU A 217 9.11 -6.76 2.20
N LEU A 218 9.91 -6.88 3.25
CA LEU A 218 11.31 -6.42 3.26
C LEU A 218 12.23 -7.24 2.34
N SER A 219 11.85 -8.49 2.02
CA SER A 219 12.61 -9.35 1.12
C SER A 219 12.21 -9.22 -0.35
N LEU A 220 11.07 -8.61 -0.65
CA LEU A 220 10.62 -8.40 -2.02
C LEU A 220 11.41 -7.28 -2.71
N PRO A 221 11.63 -7.37 -4.04
CA PRO A 221 12.32 -6.33 -4.81
C PRO A 221 11.37 -5.16 -5.11
N ILE A 222 10.90 -4.47 -4.07
CA ILE A 222 9.91 -3.38 -4.17
C ILE A 222 10.41 -2.08 -3.51
N ASP A 223 11.65 -2.07 -3.04
CA ASP A 223 12.32 -0.92 -2.39
C ASP A 223 11.47 -0.22 -1.33
N ILE A 224 10.73 -1.02 -0.53
CA ILE A 224 9.81 -0.48 0.46
C ILE A 224 10.56 0.33 1.52
N ASP A 225 10.12 1.58 1.73
CA ASP A 225 10.61 2.47 2.80
C ASP A 225 9.69 2.44 4.01
N SER A 226 8.39 2.55 3.80
CA SER A 226 7.41 2.63 4.87
C SER A 226 6.21 1.74 4.58
N ALA A 227 5.61 1.15 5.63
CA ALA A 227 4.35 0.43 5.53
C ALA A 227 3.51 0.56 6.80
N MET A 228 2.21 0.68 6.61
CA MET A 228 1.18 0.75 7.64
C MET A 228 0.17 -0.37 7.40
N TYR A 229 -0.17 -1.10 8.44
CA TYR A 229 -1.25 -2.08 8.44
C TYR A 229 -2.60 -1.38 8.26
N LEU A 230 -3.49 -1.97 7.48
CA LEU A 230 -4.85 -1.45 7.29
C LEU A 230 -5.88 -2.41 7.86
N GLU A 231 -5.88 -3.66 7.39
CA GLU A 231 -6.86 -4.66 7.82
C GLU A 231 -6.29 -6.07 7.69
N GLY A 232 -6.90 -7.03 8.41
CA GLY A 232 -6.56 -8.44 8.35
C GLY A 232 -7.77 -9.36 8.35
N GLY A 233 -7.52 -10.61 7.97
CA GLY A 233 -8.56 -11.63 7.88
C GLY A 233 -9.47 -11.46 6.67
N PRO A 234 -10.75 -11.86 6.76
CA PRO A 234 -11.66 -11.85 5.61
C PRO A 234 -11.94 -10.44 5.05
N ASP A 235 -11.81 -9.41 5.87
CA ASP A 235 -12.08 -8.03 5.46
C ASP A 235 -10.93 -7.39 4.69
N ALA A 236 -9.72 -7.97 4.73
CA ALA A 236 -8.58 -7.47 3.98
C ALA A 236 -8.86 -7.49 2.47
N THR A 237 -8.96 -6.32 1.85
CA THR A 237 -9.44 -6.16 0.48
C THR A 237 -8.59 -5.16 -0.30
N LEU A 238 -8.26 -5.51 -1.54
CA LEU A 238 -7.78 -4.62 -2.58
C LEU A 238 -8.62 -4.90 -3.84
N TYR A 239 -9.28 -3.88 -4.36
CA TYR A 239 -10.02 -3.94 -5.62
C TYR A 239 -9.41 -2.98 -6.64
N ILE A 240 -9.23 -3.45 -7.87
CA ILE A 240 -8.75 -2.68 -9.01
C ILE A 240 -9.83 -2.71 -10.07
N SER A 241 -10.34 -1.53 -10.47
CA SER A 241 -11.44 -1.42 -11.42
C SER A 241 -10.97 -1.73 -12.84
N PRO A 242 -11.64 -2.63 -13.58
CA PRO A 242 -11.26 -2.97 -14.94
C PRO A 242 -11.67 -1.93 -15.97
N LYS A 243 -12.53 -0.96 -15.62
CA LYS A 243 -13.20 -0.08 -16.60
C LYS A 243 -12.26 0.93 -17.28
N ASP A 244 -11.19 1.33 -16.59
CA ASP A 244 -10.29 2.40 -17.05
C ASP A 244 -8.86 1.91 -17.25
N ILE A 245 -8.62 0.61 -17.07
CA ILE A 245 -7.32 -0.01 -17.22
C ILE A 245 -7.37 -0.91 -18.45
N GLN A 246 -6.60 -0.57 -19.50
CA GLN A 246 -6.48 -1.41 -20.71
C GLN A 246 -5.71 -2.71 -20.39
N THR A 247 -6.28 -3.57 -19.58
CA THR A 247 -5.75 -4.89 -19.31
C THR A 247 -6.74 -5.95 -19.82
N LYS A 248 -6.23 -6.94 -20.53
CA LYS A 248 -6.99 -8.14 -20.94
C LYS A 248 -7.37 -9.07 -19.79
N SER A 249 -7.21 -8.63 -18.52
CA SER A 249 -7.56 -9.43 -17.34
C SER A 249 -8.86 -8.94 -16.74
N GLU A 250 -9.85 -9.83 -16.66
CA GLU A 250 -11.07 -9.65 -15.88
C GLU A 250 -10.74 -9.21 -14.46
N GLY A 251 -11.54 -8.30 -13.87
CA GLY A 251 -11.30 -7.70 -12.57
C GLY A 251 -10.88 -8.73 -11.53
N ARG A 252 -9.62 -8.66 -11.09
CA ARG A 252 -9.08 -9.57 -10.09
C ARG A 252 -9.47 -9.06 -8.72
N TYR A 253 -10.32 -9.80 -8.06
CA TYR A 253 -10.58 -9.64 -6.64
C TYR A 253 -9.39 -10.20 -5.86
N GLY A 254 -8.74 -9.36 -5.11
CA GLY A 254 -7.75 -9.79 -4.13
C GLY A 254 -8.41 -10.37 -2.88
N THR A 255 -9.46 -11.18 -3.02
CA THR A 255 -10.06 -11.89 -1.90
C THR A 255 -9.80 -13.36 -2.06
N LEU A 256 -9.09 -13.93 -1.12
CA LEU A 256 -8.75 -15.33 -1.11
C LEU A 256 -9.23 -16.04 0.13
N PHE A 257 -10.44 -16.51 0.02
CA PHE A 257 -10.74 -17.87 0.42
C PHE A 257 -11.54 -18.52 -0.72
N GLY A 258 -10.81 -19.20 -1.59
CA GLY A 258 -11.43 -19.96 -2.66
C GLY A 258 -12.39 -21.00 -2.13
N LYS A 259 -13.54 -21.09 -2.76
CA LYS A 259 -14.52 -22.19 -2.85
C LYS A 259 -15.20 -22.74 -1.57
N ASN A 260 -14.74 -22.47 -0.35
CA ASN A 260 -15.35 -23.03 0.87
C ASN A 260 -15.83 -21.98 1.90
N PHE A 261 -15.68 -20.69 1.65
CA PHE A 261 -16.10 -19.62 2.55
C PHE A 261 -16.91 -18.55 1.81
N GLY A 262 -18.02 -18.86 1.22
CA GLY A 262 -18.95 -17.90 0.63
C GLY A 262 -18.34 -16.92 -0.38
N ASP A 263 -19.18 -16.26 -1.14
CA ASP A 263 -18.76 -15.21 -2.07
C ASP A 263 -18.34 -13.93 -1.27
N LEU A 264 -17.04 -13.77 -1.03
CA LEU A 264 -16.49 -12.58 -0.33
C LEU A 264 -16.64 -11.29 -1.16
N SER A 265 -17.11 -11.35 -2.39
CA SER A 265 -17.48 -10.17 -3.19
C SER A 265 -18.62 -9.36 -2.53
N THR A 266 -19.29 -9.94 -1.54
CA THR A 266 -20.37 -9.30 -0.77
C THR A 266 -19.91 -8.59 0.50
N LEU A 267 -18.64 -8.74 0.93
CA LEU A 267 -18.13 -8.05 2.12
C LEU A 267 -18.11 -6.54 1.91
N THR A 268 -18.80 -5.86 2.80
CA THR A 268 -18.89 -4.40 2.76
C THR A 268 -17.88 -3.75 3.69
N LEU A 269 -17.28 -2.67 3.24
CA LEU A 269 -16.27 -1.88 3.95
C LEU A 269 -16.85 -0.53 4.36
N PRO A 270 -16.66 -0.09 5.60
CA PRO A 270 -17.12 1.22 6.05
C PRO A 270 -16.27 2.35 5.49
N ASN A 271 -14.97 2.10 5.27
CA ASN A 271 -14.01 3.12 4.90
C ASN A 271 -12.98 2.55 3.92
N VAL A 272 -12.69 3.29 2.85
CA VAL A 272 -11.68 2.90 1.87
C VAL A 272 -10.76 4.07 1.50
N ILE A 273 -9.50 3.75 1.17
CA ILE A 273 -8.62 4.66 0.43
C ILE A 273 -8.70 4.26 -1.03
N GLY A 274 -9.09 5.18 -1.88
CA GLY A 274 -9.15 4.97 -3.33
C GLY A 274 -8.27 5.94 -4.09
N ILE A 275 -8.08 5.67 -5.40
CA ILE A 275 -7.32 6.52 -6.30
C ILE A 275 -8.14 6.92 -7.51
N VAL A 276 -7.87 8.14 -8.00
CA VAL A 276 -8.37 8.67 -9.26
C VAL A 276 -7.21 9.31 -10.03
N LYS A 277 -7.26 9.26 -11.38
CA LYS A 277 -6.26 9.94 -12.22
C LYS A 277 -6.35 11.45 -12.01
N ARG A 278 -5.21 12.12 -11.89
CA ARG A 278 -5.17 13.59 -11.90
C ARG A 278 -5.53 14.09 -13.28
N LYS A 279 -6.26 15.19 -13.33
CA LYS A 279 -6.61 15.89 -14.58
C LYS A 279 -5.46 16.80 -15.00
#